data_81b307b71ee486b34f219a02f09600a9
#
_entry.id   81b307b71ee486b34f219a02f09600a9
#
_cell.length_a   1.000
_cell.length_b   1.000
_cell.length_c   1.000
_cell.angle_alpha   90.00
_cell.angle_beta   90.00
_cell.angle_gamma   90.00
#
_symmetry.space_group_name_H-M   'P 1'
#
loop_
_entity.id
_entity.type
_entity.pdbx_description
1 polymer ?
#
loop_
_entity_poly.entity_id
_entity_poly.type
_entity_poly.pdbx_seq_one_letter_code
_entity_poly.pdbx_strand_id
1 'polypeptide(L)'
;MKMTKMTALLLAAAMALTACGSTAAVSSEAAASAVASEVTASPEEAAVEPAAEIAVTYPLTVTDQLGREVTIETEPKTLASGYYISTSLLIALGVQDELVGVEAKADKRTLYSLSAPELQSLPSIGTAKEFDLEGCAALTPDLVIVPAKLKDSIPQMEELGLTVLAVKPEDQDKLYGAIDLLAQATNTVARGEELKSAIEDNLLSLHEAIGDAEAPTVYMAGNSSVLQTAGPAMYQNYMIENAGGLNAAASVEDTYWAEVSYEQVLDWDPDYIILASDADYDVDSVLNDAALADCTAVKEGHVYQLPHAIEAVDSPVPGSFLGSVYLGSVLHPEQVSEQFYHDCADAFYTTYYGFTPASYE
;
A
#
# COMPACT_ATOMS: atom_id res chain seq x y z
N MET A 1 -43.65 -4.75 29.08
CA MET A 1 -44.33 -3.68 29.82
C MET A 1 -43.62 -2.35 29.50
N LYS A 2 -44.38 -1.45 28.91
CA LYS A 2 -44.13 -0.03 28.60
C LYS A 2 -43.12 0.37 27.53
N MET A 3 -43.72 0.62 26.36
CA MET A 3 -43.29 1.55 25.30
C MET A 3 -43.18 2.98 25.85
N THR A 4 -42.24 3.75 25.32
CA THR A 4 -42.44 5.22 25.25
C THR A 4 -41.85 5.71 23.91
N LYS A 5 -42.76 6.19 23.06
CA LYS A 5 -42.51 6.97 21.84
C LYS A 5 -42.34 8.43 22.21
N MET A 6 -41.45 9.18 21.53
CA MET A 6 -41.57 10.65 21.36
C MET A 6 -40.80 11.02 20.05
N THR A 7 -41.52 11.26 19.08
CA THR A 7 -42.08 12.45 18.38
C THR A 7 -41.06 13.46 17.85
N ALA A 8 -41.14 13.65 16.57
CA ALA A 8 -40.49 14.60 15.67
C ALA A 8 -40.76 16.06 16.01
N LEU A 9 -39.82 16.96 15.63
CA LEU A 9 -40.14 18.37 15.41
C LEU A 9 -39.40 18.89 14.17
N LEU A 10 -40.19 19.12 13.11
CA LEU A 10 -39.83 19.93 11.93
C LEU A 10 -39.82 21.40 12.33
N LEU A 11 -38.86 22.20 11.83
CA LEU A 11 -39.04 23.65 11.70
C LEU A 11 -38.47 24.08 10.35
N ALA A 12 -39.41 24.39 9.44
CA ALA A 12 -39.17 25.11 8.18
C ALA A 12 -39.30 26.62 8.46
N ALA A 13 -38.41 27.42 7.92
CA ALA A 13 -38.63 28.86 7.78
C ALA A 13 -38.10 29.32 6.41
N ALA A 14 -39.05 29.53 5.50
CA ALA A 14 -38.88 30.28 4.27
C ALA A 14 -39.16 31.78 4.55
N MET A 15 -38.38 32.68 3.98
CA MET A 15 -38.87 34.05 3.68
C MET A 15 -38.24 34.57 2.38
N ALA A 16 -39.14 35.08 1.59
CA ALA A 16 -39.07 35.48 0.20
C ALA A 16 -38.84 37.00 0.03
N LEU A 17 -38.35 37.30 -1.17
CA LEU A 17 -38.70 38.45 -2.05
C LEU A 17 -38.45 39.88 -1.58
N THR A 18 -37.73 40.65 -2.38
CA THR A 18 -38.40 41.74 -3.15
C THR A 18 -37.50 42.18 -4.34
N ALA A 19 -38.20 42.33 -5.46
CA ALA A 19 -37.74 42.86 -6.73
C ALA A 19 -38.05 44.38 -6.83
N CYS A 20 -37.33 45.06 -7.75
CA CYS A 20 -37.73 46.18 -8.63
C CYS A 20 -36.48 46.74 -9.27
N GLY A 21 -36.28 46.88 -10.56
CA GLY A 21 -37.15 47.29 -11.63
C GLY A 21 -36.64 48.55 -12.28
N SER A 22 -36.42 48.50 -13.58
CA SER A 22 -36.58 49.53 -14.63
C SER A 22 -35.36 49.93 -15.44
N THR A 23 -35.33 49.43 -16.60
CA THR A 23 -35.24 50.02 -17.98
C THR A 23 -34.67 51.44 -18.18
N ALA A 24 -33.69 51.57 -19.07
CA ALA A 24 -33.83 52.37 -20.32
C ALA A 24 -32.59 52.19 -21.23
N ALA A 25 -32.84 51.88 -22.46
CA ALA A 25 -31.89 51.94 -23.57
C ALA A 25 -31.73 53.36 -24.08
N VAL A 26 -30.56 53.69 -24.62
CA VAL A 26 -30.38 54.51 -25.83
C VAL A 26 -28.98 54.29 -26.42
N SER A 27 -28.95 54.07 -27.71
CA SER A 27 -27.84 53.95 -28.64
C SER A 27 -27.10 55.28 -28.89
N SER A 28 -25.82 55.21 -29.19
CA SER A 28 -25.26 55.99 -30.34
C SER A 28 -23.76 55.70 -30.53
N GLU A 29 -23.41 55.50 -31.78
CA GLU A 29 -22.22 55.38 -32.56
C GLU A 29 -21.06 56.33 -32.23
N ALA A 30 -19.87 55.85 -32.46
CA ALA A 30 -18.86 56.26 -33.41
C ALA A 30 -17.44 56.51 -32.87
N ALA A 31 -16.54 55.85 -33.56
CA ALA A 31 -15.22 56.25 -34.06
C ALA A 31 -13.98 56.17 -33.13
N ALA A 32 -13.20 55.14 -33.46
CA ALA A 32 -11.75 55.10 -33.74
C ALA A 32 -10.77 56.01 -32.97
N SER A 33 -9.80 55.39 -32.30
CA SER A 33 -8.41 55.54 -32.69
C SER A 33 -7.52 54.53 -31.89
N ALA A 34 -6.62 53.91 -32.61
CA ALA A 34 -5.64 52.95 -32.12
C ALA A 34 -4.57 53.61 -31.25
N VAL A 35 -4.17 52.96 -30.15
CA VAL A 35 -2.77 52.92 -29.70
C VAL A 35 -2.50 51.56 -29.11
N ALA A 36 -1.62 50.81 -29.76
CA ALA A 36 -1.05 49.59 -29.27
C ALA A 36 -0.15 49.86 -28.06
N SER A 37 -0.35 49.14 -26.97
CA SER A 37 0.69 48.92 -25.98
C SER A 37 0.71 47.45 -25.69
N GLU A 38 1.70 46.75 -26.21
CA GLU A 38 2.11 45.44 -25.83
C GLU A 38 2.48 45.47 -24.34
N VAL A 39 1.71 44.75 -23.53
CA VAL A 39 2.14 44.31 -22.21
C VAL A 39 2.37 42.82 -22.35
N THR A 40 3.61 42.43 -22.57
CA THR A 40 4.13 41.11 -22.38
C THR A 40 4.06 40.77 -20.89
N ALA A 41 3.01 40.11 -20.45
CA ALA A 41 3.00 39.43 -19.18
C ALA A 41 3.65 38.03 -19.38
N SER A 42 4.89 37.92 -18.97
CA SER A 42 5.57 36.67 -18.72
C SER A 42 4.82 35.97 -17.57
N PRO A 43 4.49 34.70 -17.66
CA PRO A 43 4.07 33.95 -16.47
C PRO A 43 5.29 33.85 -15.54
N GLU A 44 5.22 34.52 -14.43
CA GLU A 44 6.11 34.31 -13.30
C GLU A 44 5.86 32.90 -12.82
N GLU A 45 6.77 32.01 -13.14
CA GLU A 45 6.87 30.65 -12.62
C GLU A 45 6.99 30.78 -11.11
N ALA A 46 5.89 30.52 -10.38
CA ALA A 46 5.93 30.48 -8.94
C ALA A 46 6.89 29.36 -8.55
N ALA A 47 8.08 29.75 -8.13
CA ALA A 47 9.02 28.85 -7.48
C ALA A 47 8.31 28.28 -6.25
N VAL A 48 7.97 27.00 -6.31
CA VAL A 48 7.57 26.23 -5.13
C VAL A 48 8.79 26.24 -4.23
N GLU A 49 8.72 26.97 -3.10
CA GLU A 49 9.73 26.84 -2.06
C GLU A 49 9.83 25.36 -1.68
N PRO A 50 11.03 24.76 -1.64
CA PRO A 50 11.17 23.40 -1.17
C PRO A 50 10.62 23.36 0.27
N ALA A 51 9.73 22.43 0.54
CA ALA A 51 9.24 22.14 1.89
C ALA A 51 10.46 22.04 2.81
N ALA A 52 10.42 22.74 3.94
CA ALA A 52 11.52 22.74 4.89
C ALA A 52 11.82 21.28 5.26
N GLU A 53 13.02 20.82 4.98
CA GLU A 53 13.49 19.49 5.36
C GLU A 53 13.29 19.33 6.87
N ILE A 54 12.43 18.38 7.27
CA ILE A 54 12.23 18.02 8.68
C ILE A 54 13.45 17.16 9.07
N ALA A 55 14.55 17.84 9.37
CA ALA A 55 15.78 17.16 9.78
C ALA A 55 15.62 16.52 11.16
N VAL A 56 15.92 15.24 11.26
CA VAL A 56 15.93 14.49 12.53
C VAL A 56 17.18 14.89 13.33
N THR A 57 17.01 15.04 14.64
CA THR A 57 18.13 15.30 15.56
C THR A 57 18.52 14.02 16.29
N TYR A 58 19.82 13.70 16.25
CA TYR A 58 20.41 12.57 16.99
C TYR A 58 21.15 13.04 18.25
N PRO A 59 21.21 12.25 19.34
CA PRO A 59 20.61 10.91 19.47
C PRO A 59 19.08 10.94 19.38
N LEU A 60 18.52 9.98 18.66
CA LEU A 60 17.10 9.80 18.47
C LEU A 60 16.63 8.58 19.24
N THR A 61 15.58 8.71 20.07
CA THR A 61 14.91 7.55 20.69
C THR A 61 13.55 7.36 20.00
N VAL A 62 13.34 6.15 19.48
CA VAL A 62 12.08 5.74 18.83
C VAL A 62 11.50 4.53 19.54
N THR A 63 10.18 4.34 19.41
CA THR A 63 9.51 3.12 19.85
C THR A 63 9.32 2.21 18.65
N ASP A 64 9.90 1.02 18.65
CA ASP A 64 9.75 0.06 17.58
C ASP A 64 8.39 -0.67 17.63
N GLN A 65 8.10 -1.49 16.61
CA GLN A 65 6.79 -2.17 16.52
C GLN A 65 6.65 -3.40 17.46
N LEU A 66 7.63 -3.64 18.33
CA LEU A 66 7.49 -4.51 19.52
C LEU A 66 7.25 -3.70 20.81
N GLY A 67 7.18 -2.36 20.72
CA GLY A 67 7.00 -1.46 21.86
C GLY A 67 8.28 -1.22 22.65
N ARG A 68 9.48 -1.51 22.08
CA ARG A 68 10.78 -1.26 22.72
C ARG A 68 11.24 0.17 22.39
N GLU A 69 11.81 0.85 23.38
CA GLU A 69 12.54 2.09 23.15
C GLU A 69 13.94 1.77 22.63
N VAL A 70 14.30 2.31 21.46
CA VAL A 70 15.61 2.13 20.84
C VAL A 70 16.22 3.49 20.61
N THR A 71 17.44 3.69 21.12
CA THR A 71 18.20 4.93 20.91
C THR A 71 19.20 4.73 19.78
N ILE A 72 19.11 5.60 18.78
CA ILE A 72 20.03 5.70 17.65
C ILE A 72 20.93 6.90 17.92
N GLU A 73 22.20 6.65 18.22
CA GLU A 73 23.14 7.67 18.71
C GLU A 73 23.51 8.69 17.64
N THR A 74 23.62 8.27 16.40
CA THR A 74 23.96 9.11 15.24
C THR A 74 23.10 8.68 14.04
N GLU A 75 22.99 9.53 13.04
CA GLU A 75 22.37 9.17 11.77
C GLU A 75 23.04 7.93 11.17
N PRO A 76 22.31 6.82 10.97
CA PRO A 76 22.90 5.60 10.41
C PRO A 76 23.42 5.84 8.99
N LYS A 77 24.62 5.35 8.71
CA LYS A 77 25.25 5.40 7.38
C LYS A 77 25.43 4.00 6.79
N THR A 78 25.24 2.97 7.62
CA THR A 78 25.27 1.58 7.19
C THR A 78 24.05 0.84 7.79
N LEU A 79 23.26 0.22 6.92
CA LEU A 79 22.03 -0.48 7.29
C LEU A 79 22.13 -1.96 6.97
N ALA A 80 21.54 -2.81 7.81
CA ALA A 80 21.31 -4.20 7.47
C ALA A 80 19.82 -4.54 7.61
N SER A 81 19.23 -5.12 6.57
CA SER A 81 17.81 -5.48 6.55
C SER A 81 17.62 -6.99 6.48
N GLY A 82 17.03 -7.58 7.52
CA GLY A 82 16.71 -9.01 7.62
C GLY A 82 15.29 -9.36 7.17
N TYR A 83 14.61 -8.44 6.46
CA TYR A 83 13.22 -8.61 6.08
C TYR A 83 12.91 -7.89 4.77
N TYR A 84 12.37 -8.62 3.78
CA TYR A 84 12.12 -8.07 2.45
C TYR A 84 11.17 -6.86 2.46
N ILE A 85 10.21 -6.81 3.37
CA ILE A 85 9.31 -5.64 3.48
C ILE A 85 10.11 -4.41 3.94
N SER A 86 11.00 -4.55 4.91
CA SER A 86 11.85 -3.42 5.31
C SER A 86 12.86 -3.04 4.23
N THR A 87 13.39 -4.00 3.47
CA THR A 87 14.27 -3.68 2.34
C THR A 87 13.52 -2.92 1.25
N SER A 88 12.29 -3.34 0.89
CA SER A 88 11.43 -2.60 -0.05
C SER A 88 11.12 -1.18 0.46
N LEU A 89 10.81 -1.03 1.77
CA LEU A 89 10.62 0.29 2.40
C LEU A 89 11.86 1.18 2.32
N LEU A 90 13.06 0.65 2.60
CA LEU A 90 14.31 1.41 2.55
C LEU A 90 14.64 1.87 1.13
N ILE A 91 14.32 1.06 0.10
CA ILE A 91 14.43 1.48 -1.30
C ILE A 91 13.46 2.64 -1.59
N ALA A 92 12.18 2.50 -1.19
CA ALA A 92 11.18 3.55 -1.41
C ALA A 92 11.53 4.87 -0.69
N LEU A 93 12.19 4.78 0.48
CA LEU A 93 12.73 5.91 1.22
C LEU A 93 14.02 6.51 0.61
N GLY A 94 14.62 5.84 -0.37
CA GLY A 94 15.81 6.32 -1.10
C GLY A 94 17.13 6.10 -0.35
N VAL A 95 17.20 5.11 0.55
CA VAL A 95 18.41 4.79 1.35
C VAL A 95 18.99 3.41 1.02
N GLN A 96 18.72 2.88 -0.18
CA GLN A 96 19.27 1.59 -0.63
C GLN A 96 20.79 1.56 -0.66
N ASP A 97 21.45 2.70 -0.95
CA ASP A 97 22.91 2.81 -1.04
C ASP A 97 23.61 2.63 0.33
N GLU A 98 22.86 2.75 1.42
CA GLU A 98 23.35 2.57 2.79
C GLU A 98 23.27 1.10 3.25
N LEU A 99 22.62 0.23 2.47
CA LEU A 99 22.52 -1.19 2.79
C LEU A 99 23.87 -1.91 2.60
N VAL A 100 24.33 -2.58 3.65
CA VAL A 100 25.55 -3.41 3.65
C VAL A 100 25.25 -4.90 3.80
N GLY A 101 24.00 -5.26 4.11
CA GLY A 101 23.54 -6.63 4.23
C GLY A 101 22.01 -6.70 4.08
N VAL A 102 21.53 -7.76 3.43
CA VAL A 102 20.10 -7.95 3.09
C VAL A 102 19.62 -9.34 3.50
N GLU A 103 18.31 -9.52 3.52
CA GLU A 103 17.68 -10.82 3.77
C GLU A 103 18.07 -11.86 2.69
N ALA A 104 17.91 -13.15 3.01
CA ALA A 104 18.14 -14.22 2.06
C ALA A 104 17.19 -14.12 0.84
N LYS A 105 17.70 -14.55 -0.32
CA LYS A 105 17.02 -14.53 -1.63
C LYS A 105 16.84 -13.13 -2.24
N ALA A 106 17.55 -12.11 -1.77
CA ALA A 106 17.57 -10.78 -2.40
C ALA A 106 17.96 -10.86 -3.88
N ASP A 107 18.83 -11.82 -4.25
CA ASP A 107 19.25 -12.12 -5.62
C ASP A 107 18.14 -12.61 -6.56
N LYS A 108 16.96 -12.95 -6.01
CA LYS A 108 15.79 -13.45 -6.75
C LYS A 108 14.64 -12.47 -6.82
N ARG A 109 14.77 -11.31 -6.19
CA ARG A 109 13.67 -10.32 -6.16
C ARG A 109 13.72 -9.43 -7.38
N THR A 110 12.66 -9.47 -8.18
CA THR A 110 12.50 -8.64 -9.39
C THR A 110 12.58 -7.16 -9.04
N LEU A 111 11.90 -6.72 -7.97
CA LEU A 111 11.95 -5.34 -7.51
C LEU A 111 13.39 -4.84 -7.34
N TYR A 112 14.27 -5.64 -6.67
CA TYR A 112 15.65 -5.22 -6.43
C TYR A 112 16.46 -5.17 -7.73
N SER A 113 16.23 -6.12 -8.64
CA SER A 113 16.92 -6.10 -9.93
C SER A 113 16.61 -4.89 -10.79
N LEU A 114 15.41 -4.31 -10.62
CA LEU A 114 14.93 -3.16 -11.38
C LEU A 114 15.28 -1.82 -10.71
N SER A 115 15.26 -1.75 -9.38
CA SER A 115 15.42 -0.51 -8.61
C SER A 115 16.79 -0.31 -7.98
N ALA A 116 17.43 -1.38 -7.51
CA ALA A 116 18.66 -1.37 -6.74
C ALA A 116 19.46 -2.66 -6.98
N PRO A 117 19.98 -2.88 -8.21
CA PRO A 117 20.60 -4.16 -8.60
C PRO A 117 21.85 -4.52 -7.78
N GLU A 118 22.51 -3.55 -7.16
CA GLU A 118 23.64 -3.75 -6.25
C GLU A 118 23.25 -4.58 -5.02
N LEU A 119 22.01 -4.51 -4.54
CA LEU A 119 21.52 -5.28 -3.39
C LEU A 119 21.61 -6.78 -3.62
N GLN A 120 21.50 -7.23 -4.88
CA GLN A 120 21.58 -8.65 -5.23
C GLN A 120 22.96 -9.27 -4.97
N SER A 121 23.99 -8.44 -4.84
CA SER A 121 25.37 -8.88 -4.58
C SER A 121 25.80 -8.66 -3.11
N LEU A 122 24.96 -8.06 -2.28
CA LEU A 122 25.28 -7.86 -0.86
C LEU A 122 25.27 -9.16 -0.07
N PRO A 123 26.03 -9.23 1.03
CA PRO A 123 25.97 -10.35 1.94
C PRO A 123 24.57 -10.60 2.47
N SER A 124 24.14 -11.87 2.46
CA SER A 124 22.90 -12.27 3.10
C SER A 124 23.07 -12.40 4.60
N ILE A 125 22.17 -11.79 5.38
CA ILE A 125 22.08 -11.97 6.83
C ILE A 125 21.02 -12.99 7.24
N GLY A 126 20.61 -13.86 6.30
CA GLY A 126 19.71 -14.99 6.55
C GLY A 126 18.24 -14.67 6.42
N THR A 127 17.41 -15.46 7.10
CA THR A 127 15.94 -15.36 7.09
C THR A 127 15.41 -15.17 8.52
N ALA A 128 14.10 -14.89 8.66
CA ALA A 128 13.43 -14.87 9.97
C ALA A 128 13.45 -16.23 10.71
N LYS A 129 13.79 -17.35 10.03
CA LYS A 129 13.92 -18.69 10.64
C LYS A 129 15.39 -19.06 10.91
N GLU A 130 16.28 -18.58 10.08
CA GLU A 130 17.71 -18.89 10.08
C GLU A 130 18.49 -17.59 9.89
N PHE A 131 18.48 -16.73 10.92
CA PHE A 131 19.19 -15.46 10.91
C PHE A 131 20.68 -15.69 11.16
N ASP A 132 21.53 -15.12 10.31
CA ASP A 132 22.99 -15.18 10.46
C ASP A 132 23.49 -14.04 11.35
N LEU A 133 23.45 -14.29 12.65
CA LEU A 133 23.84 -13.32 13.67
C LEU A 133 25.32 -12.90 13.57
N GLU A 134 26.22 -13.86 13.35
CA GLU A 134 27.67 -13.62 13.24
C GLU A 134 28.00 -12.88 11.93
N GLY A 135 27.38 -13.29 10.82
CA GLY A 135 27.51 -12.61 9.54
C GLY A 135 27.00 -11.17 9.59
N CYS A 136 25.85 -10.93 10.20
CA CYS A 136 25.31 -9.59 10.41
C CYS A 136 26.24 -8.71 11.26
N ALA A 137 26.73 -9.22 12.40
CA ALA A 137 27.63 -8.49 13.28
C ALA A 137 28.98 -8.18 12.60
N ALA A 138 29.47 -9.07 11.74
CA ALA A 138 30.72 -8.86 11.00
C ALA A 138 30.63 -7.72 9.97
N LEU A 139 29.42 -7.35 9.51
CA LEU A 139 29.18 -6.20 8.63
C LEU A 139 29.27 -4.86 9.38
N THR A 140 29.21 -4.88 10.69
CA THR A 140 29.22 -3.69 11.57
C THR A 140 28.22 -2.60 11.15
N PRO A 141 26.94 -2.93 10.89
CA PRO A 141 25.95 -1.93 10.51
C PRO A 141 25.65 -0.99 11.69
N ASP A 142 25.38 0.30 11.38
CA ASP A 142 24.93 1.26 12.38
C ASP A 142 23.51 0.95 12.88
N LEU A 143 22.69 0.34 12.00
CA LEU A 143 21.32 -0.04 12.31
C LEU A 143 20.93 -1.34 11.61
N VAL A 144 20.30 -2.25 12.36
CA VAL A 144 19.74 -3.51 11.86
C VAL A 144 18.22 -3.47 11.94
N ILE A 145 17.54 -3.74 10.84
CA ILE A 145 16.08 -3.82 10.76
C ILE A 145 15.68 -5.30 10.63
N VAL A 146 14.82 -5.78 11.55
CA VAL A 146 14.40 -7.18 11.58
C VAL A 146 12.89 -7.31 11.70
N PRO A 147 12.28 -8.41 11.19
CA PRO A 147 10.86 -8.68 11.45
C PRO A 147 10.63 -9.00 12.94
N ALA A 148 9.46 -8.65 13.47
CA ALA A 148 9.08 -8.95 14.85
C ALA A 148 9.15 -10.46 15.22
N LYS A 149 9.17 -11.34 14.20
CA LYS A 149 9.40 -12.79 14.37
C LYS A 149 10.76 -13.11 15.00
N LEU A 150 11.76 -12.23 14.88
CA LEU A 150 13.09 -12.38 15.45
C LEU A 150 13.22 -11.79 16.87
N LYS A 151 12.10 -11.43 17.53
CA LYS A 151 12.10 -10.80 18.87
C LYS A 151 12.97 -11.52 19.91
N ASP A 152 13.00 -12.86 19.88
CA ASP A 152 13.75 -13.67 20.83
C ASP A 152 15.27 -13.67 20.54
N SER A 153 15.69 -13.25 19.35
CA SER A 153 17.11 -13.13 18.95
C SER A 153 17.66 -11.71 19.17
N ILE A 154 16.79 -10.71 19.35
CA ILE A 154 17.21 -9.31 19.51
C ILE A 154 18.19 -9.11 20.69
N PRO A 155 17.96 -9.69 21.89
CA PRO A 155 18.92 -9.51 22.98
C PRO A 155 20.35 -9.98 22.64
N GLN A 156 20.47 -11.05 21.84
CA GLN A 156 21.78 -11.54 21.40
C GLN A 156 22.44 -10.61 20.38
N MET A 157 21.63 -9.96 19.51
CA MET A 157 22.11 -8.94 18.57
C MET A 157 22.67 -7.72 19.34
N GLU A 158 21.92 -7.27 20.37
CA GLU A 158 22.31 -6.14 21.22
C GLU A 158 23.55 -6.44 22.07
N GLU A 159 23.71 -7.69 22.55
CA GLU A 159 24.95 -8.14 23.25
C GLU A 159 26.17 -8.08 22.33
N LEU A 160 26.01 -8.20 21.03
CA LEU A 160 27.07 -8.01 20.03
C LEU A 160 27.28 -6.53 19.65
N GLY A 161 26.54 -5.61 20.28
CA GLY A 161 26.67 -4.17 20.06
C GLY A 161 25.87 -3.64 18.87
N LEU A 162 24.94 -4.43 18.32
CA LEU A 162 24.07 -3.98 17.22
C LEU A 162 22.90 -3.14 17.76
N THR A 163 22.59 -2.03 17.08
CA THR A 163 21.34 -1.29 17.28
C THR A 163 20.26 -1.92 16.42
N VAL A 164 19.13 -2.34 17.00
CA VAL A 164 18.13 -3.17 16.31
C VAL A 164 16.74 -2.54 16.40
N LEU A 165 16.10 -2.32 15.25
CA LEU A 165 14.69 -1.97 15.13
C LEU A 165 13.88 -3.18 14.65
N ALA A 166 12.78 -3.46 15.32
CA ALA A 166 11.83 -4.49 14.94
C ALA A 166 10.63 -3.87 14.22
N VAL A 167 10.25 -4.44 13.06
CA VAL A 167 9.07 -4.02 12.29
C VAL A 167 8.04 -5.14 12.19
N LYS A 168 6.75 -4.76 12.17
CA LYS A 168 5.61 -5.67 12.12
C LYS A 168 4.47 -5.06 11.27
N PRO A 169 4.67 -4.80 9.99
CA PRO A 169 3.69 -4.16 9.11
C PRO A 169 2.61 -5.16 8.65
N GLU A 170 1.77 -5.67 9.56
CA GLU A 170 0.80 -6.74 9.27
C GLU A 170 -0.58 -6.21 8.81
N ASP A 171 -0.83 -4.91 8.97
CA ASP A 171 -2.01 -4.21 8.49
C ASP A 171 -1.60 -2.81 7.99
N GLN A 172 -2.55 -2.04 7.46
CA GLN A 172 -2.26 -0.73 6.86
C GLN A 172 -1.70 0.27 7.89
N ASP A 173 -2.29 0.33 9.08
CA ASP A 173 -1.83 1.25 10.14
C ASP A 173 -0.39 0.92 10.57
N LYS A 174 -0.09 -0.38 10.66
CA LYS A 174 1.27 -0.85 10.99
C LYS A 174 2.26 -0.65 9.84
N LEU A 175 1.80 -0.74 8.59
CA LEU A 175 2.65 -0.37 7.45
C LEU A 175 3.02 1.11 7.49
N TYR A 176 2.04 2.00 7.73
CA TYR A 176 2.31 3.43 7.90
C TYR A 176 3.23 3.70 9.10
N GLY A 177 2.99 3.02 10.22
CA GLY A 177 3.88 3.09 11.39
C GLY A 177 5.31 2.60 11.09
N ALA A 178 5.49 1.59 10.22
CA ALA A 178 6.81 1.15 9.78
C ALA A 178 7.49 2.18 8.85
N ILE A 179 6.72 2.82 7.95
CA ILE A 179 7.22 3.93 7.13
C ILE A 179 7.73 5.06 8.03
N ASP A 180 6.92 5.49 8.99
CA ASP A 180 7.28 6.56 9.93
C ASP A 180 8.51 6.23 10.75
N LEU A 181 8.57 5.00 11.29
CA LEU A 181 9.69 4.52 12.10
C LEU A 181 11.00 4.51 11.31
N LEU A 182 10.97 3.94 10.10
CA LEU A 182 12.17 3.86 9.26
C LEU A 182 12.57 5.22 8.71
N ALA A 183 11.60 6.06 8.31
CA ALA A 183 11.87 7.42 7.83
C ALA A 183 12.51 8.29 8.92
N GLN A 184 12.06 8.19 10.19
CA GLN A 184 12.70 8.86 11.31
C GLN A 184 14.11 8.30 11.56
N ALA A 185 14.26 6.97 11.58
CA ALA A 185 15.55 6.33 11.85
C ALA A 185 16.61 6.66 10.80
N THR A 186 16.23 6.89 9.55
CA THR A 186 17.13 7.16 8.41
C THR A 186 17.14 8.63 7.95
N ASN A 187 16.51 9.55 8.70
CA ASN A 187 16.44 10.98 8.38
C ASN A 187 15.77 11.27 7.01
N THR A 188 14.75 10.47 6.65
CA THR A 188 14.00 10.60 5.39
C THR A 188 12.52 10.92 5.62
N VAL A 189 12.21 11.69 6.68
CA VAL A 189 10.82 11.96 7.12
C VAL A 189 9.95 12.54 6.01
N ALA A 190 10.46 13.53 5.26
CA ALA A 190 9.71 14.14 4.16
C ALA A 190 9.34 13.08 3.09
N ARG A 191 10.28 12.19 2.75
CA ARG A 191 10.05 11.11 1.79
C ARG A 191 9.03 10.09 2.30
N GLY A 192 9.05 9.78 3.60
CA GLY A 192 8.06 8.92 4.25
C GLY A 192 6.66 9.51 4.20
N GLU A 193 6.50 10.81 4.46
CA GLU A 193 5.21 11.51 4.36
C GLU A 193 4.70 11.55 2.91
N GLU A 194 5.57 11.83 1.92
CA GLU A 194 5.23 11.78 0.50
C GLU A 194 4.75 10.38 0.08
N LEU A 195 5.42 9.32 0.56
CA LEU A 195 5.04 7.94 0.26
C LEU A 195 3.67 7.60 0.82
N LYS A 196 3.37 7.95 2.08
CA LYS A 196 2.05 7.74 2.68
C LYS A 196 0.96 8.51 1.95
N SER A 197 1.20 9.80 1.67
CA SER A 197 0.25 10.64 0.93
C SER A 197 -0.04 10.07 -0.45
N ALA A 198 0.97 9.58 -1.18
CA ALA A 198 0.77 8.97 -2.49
C ALA A 198 -0.09 7.70 -2.42
N ILE A 199 0.09 6.86 -1.39
CA ILE A 199 -0.75 5.68 -1.16
C ILE A 199 -2.20 6.11 -0.89
N GLU A 200 -2.41 7.07 0.02
CA GLU A 200 -3.73 7.57 0.40
C GLU A 200 -4.46 8.24 -0.77
N ASP A 201 -3.78 9.08 -1.56
CA ASP A 201 -4.34 9.76 -2.73
C ASP A 201 -4.79 8.78 -3.82
N ASN A 202 -4.01 7.70 -4.04
CA ASN A 202 -4.40 6.65 -4.99
C ASN A 202 -5.62 5.85 -4.50
N LEU A 203 -5.67 5.51 -3.21
CA LEU A 203 -6.83 4.81 -2.63
C LEU A 203 -8.07 5.70 -2.62
N LEU A 204 -7.93 7.00 -2.35
CA LEU A 204 -9.02 7.96 -2.45
C LEU A 204 -9.55 8.05 -3.89
N SER A 205 -8.64 8.14 -4.87
CA SER A 205 -9.01 8.18 -6.29
C SER A 205 -9.72 6.90 -6.74
N LEU A 206 -9.30 5.74 -6.21
CA LEU A 206 -9.96 4.46 -6.43
C LEU A 206 -11.40 4.48 -5.86
N HIS A 207 -11.57 4.91 -4.61
CA HIS A 207 -12.88 4.99 -3.97
C HIS A 207 -13.82 5.97 -4.71
N GLU A 208 -13.30 7.12 -5.16
CA GLU A 208 -14.06 8.09 -5.95
C GLU A 208 -14.50 7.50 -7.31
N ALA A 209 -13.64 6.71 -7.94
CA ALA A 209 -13.97 6.04 -9.20
C ALA A 209 -15.04 4.95 -9.01
N ILE A 210 -14.94 4.12 -7.98
CA ILE A 210 -15.91 3.06 -7.66
C ILE A 210 -17.29 3.68 -7.32
N GLY A 211 -17.31 4.75 -6.52
CA GLY A 211 -18.53 5.46 -6.10
C GLY A 211 -19.52 4.54 -5.37
N ASP A 212 -20.79 4.57 -5.81
CA ASP A 212 -21.89 3.79 -5.22
C ASP A 212 -22.11 2.43 -5.95
N ALA A 213 -21.09 1.86 -6.59
CA ALA A 213 -21.20 0.55 -7.25
C ALA A 213 -21.56 -0.55 -6.24
N GLU A 214 -22.28 -1.59 -6.67
CA GLU A 214 -22.62 -2.74 -5.83
C GLU A 214 -21.34 -3.51 -5.48
N ALA A 215 -21.20 -3.86 -4.21
CA ALA A 215 -20.01 -4.54 -3.69
C ALA A 215 -20.12 -6.06 -3.90
N PRO A 216 -19.32 -6.68 -4.79
CA PRO A 216 -19.33 -8.13 -4.98
C PRO A 216 -18.64 -8.86 -3.83
N THR A 217 -19.00 -10.12 -3.63
CA THR A 217 -18.34 -11.01 -2.67
C THR A 217 -17.05 -11.60 -3.27
N VAL A 218 -15.97 -11.53 -2.51
CA VAL A 218 -14.62 -11.93 -2.92
C VAL A 218 -14.07 -13.00 -1.98
N TYR A 219 -13.69 -14.13 -2.53
CA TYR A 219 -12.93 -15.16 -1.83
C TYR A 219 -11.43 -15.01 -2.16
N MET A 220 -10.62 -14.68 -1.17
CA MET A 220 -9.16 -14.61 -1.31
C MET A 220 -8.57 -15.99 -1.04
N ALA A 221 -8.07 -16.65 -2.07
CA ALA A 221 -7.44 -17.96 -2.01
C ALA A 221 -5.94 -17.83 -1.69
N GLY A 222 -5.44 -18.64 -0.77
CA GLY A 222 -4.08 -18.54 -0.22
C GLY A 222 -2.98 -19.10 -1.12
N ASN A 223 -1.73 -18.98 -0.66
CA ASN A 223 -0.55 -19.31 -1.46
C ASN A 223 -0.44 -20.81 -1.80
N SER A 224 -0.76 -21.69 -0.85
CA SER A 224 -0.49 -23.13 -1.02
C SER A 224 -1.70 -23.93 -1.46
N SER A 225 -2.90 -23.37 -1.40
CA SER A 225 -4.14 -24.07 -1.74
C SER A 225 -5.31 -23.11 -1.90
N VAL A 226 -6.22 -23.42 -2.83
CA VAL A 226 -7.52 -22.76 -2.95
C VAL A 226 -8.38 -22.93 -1.68
N LEU A 227 -8.06 -23.88 -0.83
CA LEU A 227 -8.74 -24.10 0.47
C LEU A 227 -8.07 -23.35 1.64
N GLN A 228 -7.14 -22.43 1.36
CA GLN A 228 -6.65 -21.47 2.33
C GLN A 228 -7.26 -20.10 2.03
N THR A 229 -7.64 -19.36 3.06
CA THR A 229 -8.26 -18.05 2.88
C THR A 229 -7.81 -17.02 3.92
N ALA A 230 -7.99 -15.77 3.60
CA ALA A 230 -7.68 -14.63 4.46
C ALA A 230 -8.96 -14.14 5.17
N GLY A 231 -8.94 -14.20 6.51
CA GLY A 231 -9.98 -13.62 7.35
C GLY A 231 -9.83 -12.08 7.51
N PRO A 232 -10.76 -11.44 8.25
CA PRO A 232 -10.81 -9.98 8.39
C PRO A 232 -9.60 -9.35 9.13
N ALA A 233 -8.79 -10.15 9.83
CA ALA A 233 -7.60 -9.67 10.53
C ALA A 233 -6.35 -9.61 9.64
N MET A 234 -6.44 -10.03 8.37
CA MET A 234 -5.32 -10.07 7.43
C MET A 234 -5.32 -8.86 6.50
N TYR A 235 -4.12 -8.51 5.99
CA TYR A 235 -3.94 -7.40 5.04
C TYR A 235 -4.82 -7.53 3.78
N GLN A 236 -5.02 -8.75 3.30
CA GLN A 236 -5.84 -9.06 2.12
C GLN A 236 -7.31 -8.64 2.29
N ASN A 237 -7.85 -8.66 3.51
CA ASN A 237 -9.19 -8.12 3.78
C ASN A 237 -9.26 -6.61 3.51
N TYR A 238 -8.23 -5.87 3.97
CA TYR A 238 -8.11 -4.45 3.69
C TYR A 238 -8.07 -4.17 2.18
N MET A 239 -7.35 -5.00 1.40
CA MET A 239 -7.31 -4.87 -0.06
C MET A 239 -8.68 -5.05 -0.70
N ILE A 240 -9.45 -6.06 -0.26
CA ILE A 240 -10.81 -6.33 -0.76
C ILE A 240 -11.73 -5.14 -0.45
N GLU A 241 -11.70 -4.64 0.79
CA GLU A 241 -12.55 -3.52 1.22
C GLU A 241 -12.23 -2.23 0.45
N ASN A 242 -10.95 -1.90 0.25
CA ASN A 242 -10.54 -0.74 -0.55
C ASN A 242 -10.92 -0.87 -2.03
N ALA A 243 -10.97 -2.08 -2.55
CA ALA A 243 -11.44 -2.36 -3.91
C ALA A 243 -12.97 -2.36 -4.04
N GLY A 244 -13.72 -2.01 -3.00
CA GLY A 244 -15.17 -1.98 -3.00
C GLY A 244 -15.82 -3.38 -2.96
N GLY A 245 -15.10 -4.42 -2.54
CA GLY A 245 -15.60 -5.78 -2.39
C GLY A 245 -15.97 -6.14 -0.96
N LEU A 246 -16.62 -7.28 -0.78
CA LEU A 246 -16.95 -7.89 0.51
C LEU A 246 -16.19 -9.21 0.66
N ASN A 247 -15.44 -9.37 1.74
CA ASN A 247 -14.71 -10.61 2.00
C ASN A 247 -15.70 -11.76 2.32
N ALA A 248 -15.77 -12.77 1.46
CA ALA A 248 -16.61 -13.96 1.67
C ALA A 248 -16.23 -14.71 2.97
N ALA A 249 -14.96 -14.65 3.38
CA ALA A 249 -14.43 -15.26 4.59
C ALA A 249 -14.50 -14.32 5.83
N ALA A 250 -15.41 -13.33 5.86
CA ALA A 250 -15.54 -12.37 6.96
C ALA A 250 -15.84 -12.99 8.32
N SER A 251 -16.34 -14.24 8.37
CA SER A 251 -16.60 -14.99 9.60
C SER A 251 -15.40 -15.78 10.12
N VAL A 252 -14.26 -15.78 9.42
CA VAL A 252 -13.05 -16.49 9.83
C VAL A 252 -12.30 -15.63 10.85
N GLU A 253 -12.04 -16.18 12.04
CA GLU A 253 -11.41 -15.46 13.16
C GLU A 253 -9.88 -15.60 13.19
N ASP A 254 -9.28 -16.40 12.29
CA ASP A 254 -7.85 -16.61 12.23
C ASP A 254 -7.11 -15.33 11.81
N THR A 255 -5.95 -15.11 12.42
CA THR A 255 -5.06 -13.97 12.12
C THR A 255 -3.99 -14.28 11.07
N TYR A 256 -4.10 -15.44 10.44
CA TYR A 256 -3.22 -15.97 9.40
C TYR A 256 -4.06 -16.80 8.41
N TRP A 257 -3.45 -17.29 7.33
CA TRP A 257 -4.14 -18.14 6.35
C TRP A 257 -4.88 -19.29 7.05
N ALA A 258 -6.22 -19.30 6.95
CA ALA A 258 -7.09 -20.30 7.54
C ALA A 258 -7.40 -21.41 6.55
N GLU A 259 -7.41 -22.66 7.03
CA GLU A 259 -7.86 -23.80 6.23
C GLU A 259 -9.39 -23.87 6.24
N VAL A 260 -9.98 -24.01 5.06
CA VAL A 260 -11.42 -24.15 4.86
C VAL A 260 -11.74 -25.38 4.00
N SER A 261 -12.99 -25.79 3.94
CA SER A 261 -13.44 -26.90 3.10
C SER A 261 -14.08 -26.40 1.81
N TYR A 262 -14.18 -27.27 0.79
CA TYR A 262 -14.96 -27.00 -0.42
C TYR A 262 -16.42 -26.67 -0.10
N GLU A 263 -17.02 -27.37 0.87
CA GLU A 263 -18.40 -27.12 1.31
C GLU A 263 -18.54 -25.67 1.81
N GLN A 264 -17.55 -25.18 2.54
CA GLN A 264 -17.54 -23.81 3.07
C GLN A 264 -17.42 -22.76 1.98
N VAL A 265 -16.54 -22.98 0.99
CA VAL A 265 -16.41 -22.10 -0.18
C VAL A 265 -17.71 -22.07 -0.98
N LEU A 266 -18.36 -23.23 -1.19
CA LEU A 266 -19.64 -23.34 -1.89
C LEU A 266 -20.80 -22.71 -1.09
N ASP A 267 -20.77 -22.78 0.25
CA ASP A 267 -21.79 -22.14 1.10
C ASP A 267 -21.68 -20.61 1.06
N TRP A 268 -20.46 -20.07 0.93
CA TRP A 268 -20.23 -18.64 0.73
C TRP A 268 -20.59 -18.19 -0.68
N ASP A 269 -20.45 -19.08 -1.67
CA ASP A 269 -20.73 -18.86 -3.10
C ASP A 269 -20.26 -17.48 -3.61
N PRO A 270 -18.95 -17.20 -3.54
CA PRO A 270 -18.41 -15.89 -3.89
C PRO A 270 -18.61 -15.54 -5.38
N ASP A 271 -18.78 -14.23 -5.67
CA ASP A 271 -18.84 -13.70 -7.03
C ASP A 271 -17.46 -13.75 -7.71
N TYR A 272 -16.38 -13.63 -6.92
CA TYR A 272 -14.99 -13.66 -7.40
C TYR A 272 -14.12 -14.55 -6.52
N ILE A 273 -13.20 -15.29 -7.16
CA ILE A 273 -12.08 -15.98 -6.50
C ILE A 273 -10.78 -15.31 -6.93
N ILE A 274 -10.01 -14.82 -5.96
CA ILE A 274 -8.74 -14.13 -6.20
C ILE A 274 -7.62 -14.95 -5.58
N LEU A 275 -6.67 -15.39 -6.38
CA LEU A 275 -5.50 -16.12 -5.93
C LEU A 275 -4.45 -15.11 -5.39
N ALA A 276 -3.80 -15.48 -4.29
CA ALA A 276 -2.66 -14.72 -3.76
C ALA A 276 -1.57 -14.54 -4.82
N SER A 277 -0.77 -13.48 -4.70
CA SER A 277 0.31 -13.16 -5.65
C SER A 277 1.28 -14.32 -5.87
N ASP A 278 1.70 -14.98 -4.78
CA ASP A 278 2.66 -16.08 -4.79
C ASP A 278 1.96 -17.46 -4.70
N ALA A 279 0.75 -17.63 -5.29
CA ALA A 279 0.06 -18.92 -5.27
C ALA A 279 0.86 -20.00 -6.02
N ASP A 280 1.01 -21.19 -5.40
CA ASP A 280 1.71 -22.35 -5.96
C ASP A 280 0.88 -23.10 -7.03
N TYR A 281 -0.30 -22.60 -7.38
CA TYR A 281 -1.25 -23.13 -8.36
C TYR A 281 -1.83 -21.99 -9.20
N ASP A 282 -2.44 -22.29 -10.32
CA ASP A 282 -2.89 -21.32 -11.31
C ASP A 282 -4.43 -21.20 -11.40
N VAL A 283 -4.88 -20.14 -12.07
CA VAL A 283 -6.28 -19.84 -12.35
C VAL A 283 -6.97 -21.00 -13.07
N ASP A 284 -6.30 -21.62 -14.06
CA ASP A 284 -6.85 -22.74 -14.84
C ASP A 284 -7.14 -23.96 -13.96
N SER A 285 -6.31 -24.23 -12.95
CA SER A 285 -6.51 -25.32 -11.99
C SER A 285 -7.77 -25.11 -11.16
N VAL A 286 -8.09 -23.87 -10.76
CA VAL A 286 -9.30 -23.54 -10.00
C VAL A 286 -10.54 -23.57 -10.90
N LEU A 287 -10.47 -23.04 -12.11
CA LEU A 287 -11.57 -23.07 -13.08
C LEU A 287 -11.96 -24.50 -13.50
N ASN A 288 -11.00 -25.44 -13.47
CA ASN A 288 -11.24 -26.84 -13.83
C ASN A 288 -11.43 -27.76 -12.60
N ASP A 289 -11.48 -27.20 -11.38
CA ASP A 289 -11.73 -28.00 -10.18
C ASP A 289 -13.19 -28.45 -10.11
N ALA A 290 -13.41 -29.76 -10.27
CA ALA A 290 -14.75 -30.35 -10.24
C ALA A 290 -15.48 -30.14 -8.90
N ALA A 291 -14.75 -29.92 -7.81
CA ALA A 291 -15.34 -29.64 -6.50
C ALA A 291 -15.88 -28.20 -6.38
N LEU A 292 -15.40 -27.28 -7.20
CA LEU A 292 -15.84 -25.89 -7.27
C LEU A 292 -16.77 -25.60 -8.47
N ALA A 293 -17.12 -26.62 -9.27
CA ALA A 293 -17.93 -26.43 -10.47
C ALA A 293 -19.32 -25.79 -10.23
N ASP A 294 -19.83 -25.87 -9.00
CA ASP A 294 -21.09 -25.24 -8.61
C ASP A 294 -20.92 -23.83 -8.02
N CYS A 295 -19.70 -23.35 -7.77
CA CYS A 295 -19.40 -21.98 -7.33
C CYS A 295 -19.71 -20.94 -8.42
N THR A 296 -20.34 -19.84 -8.06
CA THR A 296 -20.68 -18.74 -9.00
C THR A 296 -19.45 -18.18 -9.70
N ALA A 297 -18.36 -17.88 -8.96
CA ALA A 297 -17.13 -17.38 -9.53
C ALA A 297 -16.53 -18.30 -10.62
N VAL A 298 -16.59 -19.63 -10.41
CA VAL A 298 -16.08 -20.61 -11.37
C VAL A 298 -16.98 -20.72 -12.60
N LYS A 299 -18.32 -20.71 -12.42
CA LYS A 299 -19.27 -20.75 -13.55
C LYS A 299 -19.17 -19.54 -14.46
N GLU A 300 -18.92 -18.38 -13.89
CA GLU A 300 -18.83 -17.12 -14.61
C GLU A 300 -17.41 -16.81 -15.10
N GLY A 301 -16.41 -17.60 -14.68
CA GLY A 301 -15.00 -17.41 -15.04
C GLY A 301 -14.32 -16.26 -14.30
N HIS A 302 -14.88 -15.85 -13.15
CA HIS A 302 -14.37 -14.78 -12.30
C HIS A 302 -13.30 -15.30 -11.32
N VAL A 303 -12.25 -15.86 -11.88
CA VAL A 303 -11.08 -16.35 -11.16
C VAL A 303 -9.85 -15.63 -11.67
N TYR A 304 -9.14 -14.92 -10.78
CA TYR A 304 -7.98 -14.08 -11.13
C TYR A 304 -6.85 -14.33 -10.15
N GLN A 305 -5.62 -13.98 -10.53
CA GLN A 305 -4.48 -13.96 -9.64
C GLN A 305 -4.03 -12.52 -9.43
N LEU A 306 -3.60 -12.20 -8.21
CA LEU A 306 -3.01 -10.89 -7.93
C LEU A 306 -1.66 -10.74 -8.66
N PRO A 307 -1.32 -9.53 -9.10
CA PRO A 307 -0.02 -9.24 -9.73
C PRO A 307 1.16 -9.65 -8.86
N HIS A 308 2.21 -10.20 -9.51
CA HIS A 308 3.40 -10.70 -8.82
C HIS A 308 4.71 -10.50 -9.60
N ALA A 309 4.64 -9.94 -10.81
CA ALA A 309 5.82 -9.79 -11.69
C ALA A 309 6.96 -8.96 -11.04
N ILE A 310 6.62 -7.98 -10.21
CA ILE A 310 7.58 -7.08 -9.55
C ILE A 310 7.75 -7.48 -8.08
N GLU A 311 6.66 -7.51 -7.35
CA GLU A 311 6.57 -7.92 -5.94
C GLU A 311 5.17 -8.45 -5.62
N ALA A 312 5.04 -9.23 -4.55
CA ALA A 312 3.75 -9.73 -4.10
C ALA A 312 2.94 -8.58 -3.49
N VAL A 313 1.96 -8.05 -4.24
CA VAL A 313 1.15 -6.89 -3.82
C VAL A 313 0.17 -7.20 -2.68
N ASP A 314 -0.03 -8.47 -2.34
CA ASP A 314 -0.79 -8.91 -1.17
C ASP A 314 0.04 -9.04 0.12
N SER A 315 1.33 -8.73 0.04
CA SER A 315 2.20 -8.51 1.19
C SER A 315 2.20 -7.02 1.55
N PRO A 316 2.28 -6.64 2.85
CA PRO A 316 2.25 -5.24 3.28
C PRO A 316 3.57 -4.50 2.96
N VAL A 317 3.89 -4.42 1.69
CA VAL A 317 4.99 -3.64 1.10
C VAL A 317 4.49 -2.25 0.69
N PRO A 318 5.35 -1.26 0.39
CA PRO A 318 4.91 0.06 -0.05
C PRO A 318 3.95 0.03 -1.25
N GLY A 319 4.18 -0.88 -2.21
CA GLY A 319 3.36 -1.04 -3.41
C GLY A 319 2.06 -1.85 -3.21
N SER A 320 1.77 -2.31 -2.00
CA SER A 320 0.61 -3.20 -1.74
C SER A 320 -0.75 -2.57 -2.03
N PHE A 321 -0.88 -1.24 -1.96
CA PHE A 321 -2.11 -0.55 -2.38
C PHE A 321 -2.46 -0.80 -3.85
N LEU A 322 -1.46 -1.08 -4.71
CA LEU A 322 -1.68 -1.46 -6.11
C LEU A 322 -2.49 -2.75 -6.25
N GLY A 323 -2.41 -3.64 -5.25
CA GLY A 323 -3.30 -4.80 -5.18
C GLY A 323 -4.77 -4.40 -5.01
N SER A 324 -5.07 -3.37 -4.19
CA SER A 324 -6.43 -2.82 -4.09
C SER A 324 -6.88 -2.17 -5.41
N VAL A 325 -5.97 -1.42 -6.07
CA VAL A 325 -6.28 -0.77 -7.36
C VAL A 325 -6.53 -1.81 -8.46
N TYR A 326 -5.71 -2.86 -8.52
CA TYR A 326 -5.93 -3.98 -9.44
C TYR A 326 -7.27 -4.67 -9.17
N LEU A 327 -7.56 -5.01 -7.93
CA LEU A 327 -8.86 -5.59 -7.57
C LEU A 327 -10.02 -4.68 -7.94
N GLY A 328 -9.90 -3.36 -7.74
CA GLY A 328 -10.90 -2.40 -8.18
C GLY A 328 -11.20 -2.48 -9.68
N SER A 329 -10.16 -2.66 -10.51
CA SER A 329 -10.34 -2.82 -11.96
C SER A 329 -10.96 -4.18 -12.36
N VAL A 330 -10.77 -5.22 -11.53
CA VAL A 330 -11.36 -6.55 -11.72
C VAL A 330 -12.80 -6.58 -11.25
N LEU A 331 -13.09 -6.00 -10.09
CA LEU A 331 -14.42 -6.04 -9.45
C LEU A 331 -15.41 -5.03 -10.08
N HIS A 332 -14.89 -3.89 -10.55
CA HIS A 332 -15.70 -2.77 -11.07
C HIS A 332 -15.18 -2.28 -12.43
N PRO A 333 -15.14 -3.14 -13.48
CA PRO A 333 -14.48 -2.81 -14.75
C PRO A 333 -15.17 -1.68 -15.54
N GLU A 334 -16.42 -1.34 -15.20
CA GLU A 334 -17.13 -0.20 -15.81
C GLU A 334 -16.73 1.14 -15.17
N GLN A 335 -16.27 1.14 -13.92
CA GLN A 335 -15.89 2.31 -13.13
C GLN A 335 -14.37 2.50 -13.10
N VAL A 336 -13.63 1.43 -12.96
CA VAL A 336 -12.16 1.40 -12.81
C VAL A 336 -11.58 0.63 -13.99
N SER A 337 -10.91 1.32 -14.90
CA SER A 337 -10.29 0.66 -16.05
C SER A 337 -8.95 -0.01 -15.66
N GLU A 338 -8.54 -1.03 -16.41
CA GLU A 338 -7.21 -1.61 -16.32
C GLU A 338 -6.10 -0.55 -16.52
N GLN A 339 -6.34 0.44 -17.38
CA GLN A 339 -5.42 1.56 -17.59
C GLN A 339 -5.22 2.39 -16.32
N PHE A 340 -6.26 2.56 -15.50
CA PHE A 340 -6.13 3.25 -14.21
C PHE A 340 -5.13 2.53 -13.29
N TYR A 341 -5.18 1.19 -13.23
CA TYR A 341 -4.20 0.40 -12.50
C TYR A 341 -2.78 0.59 -13.06
N HIS A 342 -2.62 0.52 -14.39
CA HIS A 342 -1.32 0.74 -15.04
C HIS A 342 -0.75 2.12 -14.75
N ASP A 343 -1.56 3.18 -14.85
CA ASP A 343 -1.13 4.55 -14.58
C ASP A 343 -0.68 4.73 -13.12
N CYS A 344 -1.40 4.14 -12.16
CA CYS A 344 -1.00 4.12 -10.74
C CYS A 344 0.33 3.39 -10.52
N ALA A 345 0.51 2.21 -11.13
CA ALA A 345 1.73 1.43 -11.02
C ALA A 345 2.94 2.16 -11.65
N ASP A 346 2.77 2.73 -12.83
CA ASP A 346 3.81 3.51 -13.52
C ASP A 346 4.27 4.70 -12.67
N ALA A 347 3.31 5.47 -12.16
CA ALA A 347 3.60 6.64 -11.33
C ALA A 347 4.32 6.24 -10.03
N PHE A 348 3.84 5.19 -9.37
CA PHE A 348 4.40 4.72 -8.11
C PHE A 348 5.81 4.16 -8.27
N TYR A 349 6.02 3.18 -9.15
CA TYR A 349 7.34 2.57 -9.32
C TYR A 349 8.36 3.54 -9.92
N THR A 350 7.96 4.43 -10.82
CA THR A 350 8.85 5.49 -11.33
C THR A 350 9.29 6.44 -10.22
N THR A 351 8.37 6.86 -9.35
CA THR A 351 8.63 7.84 -8.29
C THR A 351 9.46 7.27 -7.16
N TYR A 352 9.14 6.06 -6.70
CA TYR A 352 9.70 5.49 -5.48
C TYR A 352 10.81 4.46 -5.72
N TYR A 353 10.85 3.88 -6.92
CA TYR A 353 11.81 2.81 -7.26
C TYR A 353 12.63 3.09 -8.52
N GLY A 354 12.35 4.20 -9.24
CA GLY A 354 13.19 4.67 -10.34
C GLY A 354 13.04 3.90 -11.66
N PHE A 355 11.98 3.09 -11.83
CA PHE A 355 11.72 2.36 -13.07
C PHE A 355 10.23 2.39 -13.43
N THR A 356 9.92 2.20 -14.71
CA THR A 356 8.55 1.98 -15.20
C THR A 356 8.35 0.48 -15.41
N PRO A 357 7.25 -0.13 -14.90
CA PRO A 357 6.93 -1.53 -15.14
C PRO A 357 6.93 -1.93 -16.62
N ALA A 358 7.52 -3.08 -16.94
CA ALA A 358 7.43 -3.66 -18.27
C ALA A 358 6.29 -4.69 -18.40
N SER A 359 5.75 -5.15 -17.26
CA SER A 359 4.59 -6.02 -17.13
C SER A 359 3.84 -5.66 -15.84
N TYR A 360 2.52 -5.86 -15.85
CA TYR A 360 1.63 -5.54 -14.74
C TYR A 360 0.95 -6.80 -14.16
N GLU A 361 1.28 -7.98 -14.69
CA GLU A 361 0.74 -9.29 -14.26
C GLU A 361 1.50 -9.91 -13.09
#